data_59bea63920b5df544f720ba68e1e18a3
#
_entry.id   59bea63920b5df544f720ba68e1e18a3
#
_cell.length_a   1.000
_cell.length_b   1.000
_cell.length_c   1.000
_cell.angle_alpha   90.00
_cell.angle_beta   90.00
_cell.angle_gamma   90.00
#
_symmetry.space_group_name_H-M   'P 1'
#
loop_
_entity.id
_entity.type
_entity.pdbx_description
1 polymer ?
#
loop_
_entity_poly.entity_id
_entity_poly.type
_entity_poly.pdbx_seq_one_letter_code
_entity_poly.pdbx_strand_id
1 'polypeptide(L)'
;MSSVTHPEINVAPAAVPPREATQAILDRRSVIASRFRASDPTTLADKLEAAAQAHGVRPFIRYGAEVWTYAAVNAAANQVAHAAHAQGIRRGDVVALAMENRPAFFHVW
;
A
#
# COMPACT_ATOMS: atom_id res chain seq x y z
N MET A 1 40.52 -17.86 1.88
CA MET A 1 39.38 -17.20 2.54
C MET A 1 39.32 -15.76 2.03
N SER A 2 38.45 -15.48 1.06
CA SER A 2 38.33 -14.13 0.49
C SER A 2 37.32 -13.33 1.30
N SER A 3 37.81 -12.27 1.94
CA SER A 3 36.96 -11.32 2.66
C SER A 3 36.17 -10.51 1.65
N VAL A 4 34.85 -10.67 1.60
CA VAL A 4 33.97 -9.82 0.82
C VAL A 4 33.82 -8.51 1.59
N THR A 5 34.47 -7.46 1.13
CA THR A 5 34.31 -6.11 1.66
C THR A 5 33.00 -5.56 1.09
N HIS A 6 31.97 -5.44 1.91
CA HIS A 6 30.76 -4.73 1.54
C HIS A 6 31.07 -3.24 1.43
N PRO A 7 30.66 -2.56 0.35
CA PRO A 7 30.79 -1.11 0.28
C PRO A 7 29.94 -0.48 1.37
N GLU A 8 30.54 0.33 2.23
CA GLU A 8 29.78 1.16 3.18
C GLU A 8 28.89 2.13 2.39
N ILE A 9 27.60 1.97 2.52
CA ILE A 9 26.62 2.92 1.98
C ILE A 9 26.67 4.14 2.88
N ASN A 10 27.48 5.12 2.52
CA ASN A 10 27.50 6.42 3.19
C ASN A 10 26.23 7.20 2.81
N VAL A 11 25.16 6.96 3.57
CA VAL A 11 23.92 7.75 3.48
C VAL A 11 24.16 9.02 4.27
N ALA A 12 24.41 10.13 3.58
CA ALA A 12 24.44 11.43 4.23
C ALA A 12 23.11 11.64 4.97
N PRO A 13 23.13 12.13 6.23
CA PRO A 13 21.89 12.36 6.97
C PRO A 13 21.02 13.34 6.18
N ALA A 14 19.77 12.93 5.91
CA ALA A 14 18.81 13.79 5.23
C ALA A 14 18.67 15.09 6.04
N ALA A 15 18.86 16.23 5.38
CA ALA A 15 18.73 17.52 6.03
C ALA A 15 17.34 17.64 6.64
N VAL A 16 17.26 17.89 7.96
CA VAL A 16 15.98 18.12 8.65
C VAL A 16 15.38 19.41 8.06
N PRO A 17 14.16 19.36 7.52
CA PRO A 17 13.54 20.53 6.92
C PRO A 17 13.32 21.62 7.98
N PRO A 18 13.35 22.91 7.60
CA PRO A 18 13.02 24.01 8.48
C PRO A 18 11.67 23.79 9.19
N ARG A 19 11.52 24.27 10.43
CA ARG A 19 10.30 24.10 11.23
C ARG A 19 9.03 24.56 10.49
N GLU A 20 9.14 25.65 9.74
CA GLU A 20 8.03 26.19 8.93
C GLU A 20 7.59 25.22 7.82
N ALA A 21 8.56 24.61 7.12
CA ALA A 21 8.27 23.60 6.10
C ALA A 21 7.64 22.35 6.72
N THR A 22 8.08 21.96 7.91
CA THR A 22 7.49 20.84 8.67
C THR A 22 6.05 21.16 9.06
N GLN A 23 5.77 22.36 9.55
CA GLN A 23 4.43 22.78 9.93
C GLN A 23 3.49 22.80 8.71
N ALA A 24 3.92 23.33 7.58
CA ALA A 24 3.14 23.33 6.35
C ALA A 24 2.79 21.90 5.87
N ILE A 25 3.69 20.94 6.06
CA ILE A 25 3.42 19.53 5.76
C ILE A 25 2.37 18.96 6.72
N LEU A 26 2.47 19.28 8.02
CA LEU A 26 1.51 18.81 9.02
C LEU A 26 0.12 19.40 8.77
N ASP A 27 0.03 20.68 8.40
CA ASP A 27 -1.23 21.35 8.08
C ASP A 27 -1.90 20.71 6.84
N ARG A 28 -1.13 20.44 5.79
CA ARG A 28 -1.62 19.70 4.60
C ARG A 28 -2.11 18.31 4.96
N ARG A 29 -1.38 17.59 5.83
CA ARG A 29 -1.79 16.27 6.31
C ARG A 29 -3.07 16.32 7.11
N SER A 30 -3.23 17.31 8.00
CA SER A 30 -4.45 17.48 8.78
C SER A 30 -5.68 17.76 7.91
N VAL A 31 -5.53 18.59 6.88
CA VAL A 31 -6.60 18.85 5.89
C VAL A 31 -6.98 17.59 5.13
N ILE A 32 -6.00 16.76 4.74
CA ILE A 32 -6.28 15.49 4.08
C ILE A 32 -6.94 14.52 5.07
N ALA A 33 -6.39 14.39 6.28
CA ALA A 33 -6.91 13.50 7.32
C ALA A 33 -8.35 13.87 7.74
N SER A 34 -8.71 15.16 7.74
CA SER A 34 -10.08 15.61 8.08
C SER A 34 -11.15 15.12 7.09
N ARG A 35 -10.74 14.70 5.88
CA ARG A 35 -11.64 14.10 4.89
C ARG A 35 -11.99 12.64 5.21
N PHE A 36 -11.21 12.01 6.10
CA PHE A 36 -11.42 10.64 6.53
C PHE A 36 -11.90 10.65 7.97
N ARG A 37 -13.16 10.31 8.20
CA ARG A 37 -13.71 10.20 9.57
C ARG A 37 -13.35 8.83 10.12
N ALA A 38 -12.92 8.78 11.39
CA ALA A 38 -12.67 7.52 12.09
C ALA A 38 -13.93 6.64 12.21
N SER A 39 -15.11 7.23 12.05
CA SER A 39 -16.41 6.55 12.04
C SER A 39 -16.88 6.15 10.64
N ASP A 40 -16.09 6.39 9.59
CA ASP A 40 -16.44 5.95 8.24
C ASP A 40 -16.36 4.41 8.20
N PRO A 41 -17.48 3.71 7.98
CA PRO A 41 -17.48 2.25 7.94
C PRO A 41 -16.77 1.67 6.71
N THR A 42 -16.30 2.51 5.82
CA THR A 42 -15.63 2.12 4.58
C THR A 42 -14.30 1.45 4.88
N THR A 43 -14.12 0.24 4.37
CA THR A 43 -12.86 -0.49 4.45
C THR A 43 -11.90 -0.07 3.34
N LEU A 44 -10.63 -0.51 3.43
CA LEU A 44 -9.68 -0.32 2.34
C LEU A 44 -10.14 -1.02 1.06
N ALA A 45 -10.76 -2.18 1.18
CA ALA A 45 -11.33 -2.92 0.05
C ALA A 45 -12.42 -2.10 -0.66
N ASP A 46 -13.34 -1.48 0.08
CA ASP A 46 -14.38 -0.61 -0.50
C ASP A 46 -13.77 0.57 -1.26
N LYS A 47 -12.70 1.15 -0.73
CA LYS A 47 -11.97 2.24 -1.40
C LYS A 47 -11.31 1.77 -2.71
N LEU A 48 -10.72 0.57 -2.70
CA LEU A 48 -10.12 -0.01 -3.90
C LEU A 48 -11.17 -0.33 -4.96
N GLU A 49 -12.30 -0.91 -4.57
CA GLU A 49 -13.42 -1.16 -5.49
C GLU A 49 -13.96 0.12 -6.13
N ALA A 50 -14.22 1.15 -5.33
CA ALA A 50 -14.68 2.43 -5.83
C ALA A 50 -13.65 3.08 -6.79
N ALA A 51 -12.36 2.99 -6.45
CA ALA A 51 -11.30 3.49 -7.33
C ALA A 51 -11.16 2.67 -8.62
N ALA A 52 -11.36 1.35 -8.56
CA ALA A 52 -11.35 0.48 -9.73
C ALA A 52 -12.53 0.76 -10.67
N GLN A 53 -13.72 1.07 -10.13
CA GLN A 53 -14.88 1.50 -10.91
C GLN A 53 -14.65 2.86 -11.58
N ALA A 54 -14.08 3.83 -10.86
CA ALA A 54 -13.86 5.18 -11.35
C ALA A 54 -12.65 5.29 -12.31
N HIS A 55 -11.61 4.50 -12.09
CA HIS A 55 -10.28 4.66 -12.71
C HIS A 55 -9.68 3.35 -13.22
N GLY A 56 -10.47 2.34 -13.53
CA GLY A 56 -10.06 0.95 -13.77
C GLY A 56 -8.85 0.77 -14.67
N VAL A 57 -8.75 1.51 -15.77
CA VAL A 57 -7.65 1.41 -16.74
C VAL A 57 -6.39 2.20 -16.34
N ARG A 58 -6.47 3.04 -15.29
CA ARG A 58 -5.31 3.84 -14.86
C ARG A 58 -4.30 2.99 -14.12
N PRO A 59 -3.00 3.25 -14.28
CA PRO A 59 -1.96 2.61 -13.49
C PRO A 59 -2.14 2.90 -11.99
N PHE A 60 -2.07 1.84 -11.18
CA PHE A 60 -2.07 1.93 -9.72
C PHE A 60 -0.72 1.55 -9.13
N ILE A 61 -0.12 0.44 -9.58
CA ILE A 61 1.20 -0.02 -9.14
C ILE A 61 2.13 -0.08 -10.35
N ARG A 62 3.35 0.44 -10.17
CA ARG A 62 4.49 0.25 -11.08
C ARG A 62 5.60 -0.44 -10.30
N TYR A 63 6.06 -1.58 -10.80
CA TYR A 63 7.11 -2.37 -10.17
C TYR A 63 8.04 -2.93 -11.25
N GLY A 64 9.21 -2.35 -11.38
CA GLY A 64 10.10 -2.64 -12.49
C GLY A 64 9.42 -2.37 -13.84
N ALA A 65 9.34 -3.39 -14.69
CA ALA A 65 8.63 -3.31 -15.98
C ALA A 65 7.13 -3.62 -15.88
N GLU A 66 6.66 -4.08 -14.71
CA GLU A 66 5.26 -4.42 -14.50
C GLU A 66 4.42 -3.17 -14.22
N VAL A 67 3.24 -3.11 -14.81
CA VAL A 67 2.24 -2.08 -14.55
C VAL A 67 0.92 -2.76 -14.23
N TRP A 68 0.40 -2.49 -13.03
CA TRP A 68 -0.89 -2.98 -12.58
C TRP A 68 -1.90 -1.83 -12.54
N THR A 69 -3.02 -2.00 -13.21
CA THR A 69 -4.11 -1.01 -13.17
C THR A 69 -4.96 -1.20 -11.91
N TYR A 70 -5.80 -0.20 -11.59
CA TYR A 70 -6.76 -0.32 -10.49
C TYR A 70 -7.68 -1.54 -10.67
N ALA A 71 -8.19 -1.78 -11.87
CA ALA A 71 -9.03 -2.95 -12.16
C ALA A 71 -8.27 -4.26 -11.97
N ALA A 72 -7.01 -4.35 -12.42
CA ALA A 72 -6.19 -5.55 -12.29
C ALA A 72 -5.89 -5.88 -10.82
N VAL A 73 -5.54 -4.86 -10.02
CA VAL A 73 -5.28 -5.05 -8.58
C VAL A 73 -6.55 -5.46 -7.85
N ASN A 74 -7.70 -4.83 -8.14
CA ASN A 74 -8.98 -5.19 -7.54
C ASN A 74 -9.39 -6.64 -7.90
N ALA A 75 -9.22 -7.05 -9.15
CA ALA A 75 -9.50 -8.42 -9.56
C ALA A 75 -8.61 -9.45 -8.84
N ALA A 76 -7.32 -9.15 -8.70
CA ALA A 76 -6.39 -10.02 -7.99
C ALA A 76 -6.72 -10.10 -6.48
N ALA A 77 -7.05 -8.97 -5.84
CA ALA A 77 -7.47 -8.94 -4.44
C ALA A 77 -8.75 -9.78 -4.21
N ASN A 78 -9.73 -9.68 -5.11
CA ASN A 78 -10.96 -10.49 -5.03
C ASN A 78 -10.66 -11.99 -5.18
N GLN A 79 -9.73 -12.38 -6.06
CA GLN A 79 -9.30 -13.79 -6.17
C GLN A 79 -8.68 -14.29 -4.88
N VAL A 80 -7.82 -13.51 -4.23
CA VAL A 80 -7.22 -13.85 -2.93
C VAL A 80 -8.29 -13.98 -1.86
N ALA A 81 -9.24 -13.05 -1.79
CA ALA A 81 -10.34 -13.09 -0.84
C ALA A 81 -11.21 -14.34 -1.01
N HIS A 82 -11.54 -14.72 -2.25
CA HIS A 82 -12.27 -15.94 -2.55
C HIS A 82 -11.49 -17.20 -2.13
N ALA A 83 -10.18 -17.26 -2.42
CA ALA A 83 -9.34 -18.36 -2.03
C ALA A 83 -9.23 -18.50 -0.50
N ALA A 84 -9.05 -17.38 0.20
CA ALA A 84 -9.02 -17.35 1.67
C ALA A 84 -10.35 -17.84 2.27
N HIS A 85 -11.47 -17.39 1.73
CA HIS A 85 -12.79 -17.84 2.16
C HIS A 85 -12.99 -19.35 1.93
N ALA A 86 -12.52 -19.89 0.81
CA ALA A 86 -12.57 -21.32 0.50
C ALA A 86 -11.72 -22.15 1.48
N GLN A 87 -10.64 -21.58 2.03
CA GLN A 87 -9.81 -22.20 3.08
C GLN A 87 -10.41 -22.06 4.49
N GLY A 88 -11.58 -21.50 4.61
CA GLY A 88 -12.29 -21.37 5.89
C GLY A 88 -12.01 -20.09 6.65
N ILE A 89 -11.21 -19.16 6.13
CA ILE A 89 -10.95 -17.87 6.77
C ILE A 89 -12.24 -17.05 6.78
N ARG A 90 -12.55 -16.46 7.94
CA ARG A 90 -13.79 -15.71 8.18
C ARG A 90 -13.47 -14.34 8.79
N ARG A 91 -14.49 -13.50 8.84
CA ARG A 91 -14.39 -12.19 9.50
C ARG A 91 -14.00 -12.36 10.97
N GLY A 92 -12.96 -11.66 11.38
CA GLY A 92 -12.40 -11.73 12.74
C GLY A 92 -11.17 -12.63 12.85
N ASP A 93 -10.88 -13.45 11.83
CA ASP A 93 -9.65 -14.22 11.79
C ASP A 93 -8.44 -13.32 11.50
N VAL A 94 -7.31 -13.71 12.02
CA VAL A 94 -6.04 -12.99 11.82
C VAL A 94 -5.18 -13.75 10.83
N VAL A 95 -4.77 -13.08 9.77
CA VAL A 95 -3.86 -13.61 8.76
C VAL A 95 -2.51 -12.91 8.90
N ALA A 96 -1.44 -13.69 9.09
CA ALA A 96 -0.07 -13.16 9.06
C ALA A 96 0.44 -13.11 7.62
N LEU A 97 0.87 -11.93 7.18
CA LEU A 97 1.43 -11.72 5.85
C LEU A 97 2.95 -11.58 5.96
N ALA A 98 3.70 -12.56 5.44
CA ALA A 98 5.16 -12.58 5.41
C ALA A 98 5.65 -12.75 3.98
N MET A 99 5.88 -11.64 3.28
CA MET A 99 6.37 -11.63 1.92
C MET A 99 7.13 -10.34 1.60
N GLU A 100 7.90 -10.35 0.54
CA GLU A 100 8.61 -9.18 0.03
C GLU A 100 7.65 -8.10 -0.48
N ASN A 101 8.13 -6.85 -0.53
CA ASN A 101 7.41 -5.74 -1.15
C ASN A 101 7.32 -5.92 -2.67
N ARG A 102 6.26 -6.55 -3.13
CA ARG A 102 5.94 -6.84 -4.53
C ARG A 102 4.46 -6.55 -4.77
N PRO A 103 4.00 -6.46 -6.02
CA PRO A 103 2.57 -6.24 -6.32
C PRO A 103 1.64 -7.22 -5.59
N ALA A 104 2.05 -8.49 -5.45
CA ALA A 104 1.26 -9.50 -4.72
C ALA A 104 0.97 -9.14 -3.25
N PHE A 105 1.82 -8.33 -2.60
CA PHE A 105 1.57 -7.84 -1.25
C PHE A 105 0.25 -7.04 -1.17
N PHE A 106 0.01 -6.18 -2.15
CA PHE A 106 -1.21 -5.37 -2.22
C PHE A 106 -2.48 -6.18 -2.54
N HIS A 107 -2.33 -7.36 -3.15
CA HIS A 107 -3.47 -8.24 -3.43
C HIS A 107 -3.97 -8.93 -2.16
N VAL A 108 -3.11 -9.14 -1.17
CA VAL A 108 -3.41 -9.85 0.07
C VAL A 108 -3.78 -8.88 1.19
N TRP A 109 -3.17 -7.72 1.21
CA TRP A 109 -3.37 -6.68 2.23
C TRP A 109 -4.68 -5.95 2.07
#